data_03b56cae87471250f45ede680084231d
#
_entry.id   03b56cae87471250f45ede680084231d
#
_cell.length_a   1.000
_cell.length_b   1.000
_cell.length_c   1.000
_cell.angle_alpha   90.00
_cell.angle_beta   90.00
_cell.angle_gamma   90.00
#
_symmetry.space_group_name_H-M   'P 1'
#
loop_
_entity.id
_entity.type
_entity.pdbx_description
1 polymer ?
#
loop_
_entity_poly.entity_id
_entity_poly.type
_entity_poly.pdbx_seq_one_letter_code
_entity_poly.pdbx_strand_id
1 'polypeptide(L)'
;MARRPSARGRRLSALERPDRSYAGAGVSLATAGSVVERLRAAVESTGATGFGAFAGLHPLDGERLLAASTDGVGTKLVLARARGRLRDCGADLAAHCINDVATCGAEPLMLLDYVAANEIALDEVAELVEGAAAVCRDAGVALVGGETAELPGIYAEGELDFAGTCVGVVARRDVIDGSTIEPGDTVIGFASAGVHANGFTLVRRVLEEEDYDGADLLAPTRLYLDAARALRGRAKAFAHVTGGGIEGNLRRVLPDGCDAALDWDAWTRPPVFEWLARHVDEDELRRVFNLGIGWCAVVAEAEPGDTVIVRIA
;
A
#
# COMPACT_ATOMS: atom_id res chain seq x y z
N MET A 1 4.29 63.79 38.11
CA MET A 1 3.95 62.41 38.52
C MET A 1 2.95 61.83 37.52
N ALA A 2 3.47 61.09 36.54
CA ALA A 2 2.64 60.42 35.52
C ALA A 2 2.74 58.90 35.74
N ARG A 3 1.58 58.25 36.04
CA ARG A 3 1.46 56.80 36.24
C ARG A 3 1.61 56.08 34.90
N ARG A 4 2.52 55.08 34.84
CA ARG A 4 2.66 54.12 33.73
C ARG A 4 1.46 53.14 33.79
N PRO A 5 0.86 52.79 32.62
CA PRO A 5 -0.13 51.71 32.58
C PRO A 5 0.55 50.33 32.65
N SER A 6 -0.05 49.45 33.45
CA SER A 6 0.35 48.07 33.65
C SER A 6 0.23 47.24 32.36
N ALA A 7 1.28 46.48 32.03
CA ALA A 7 1.26 45.50 30.97
C ALA A 7 0.23 44.36 31.31
N ARG A 8 -0.89 44.35 30.60
CA ARG A 8 -1.79 43.18 30.56
C ARG A 8 -1.04 42.06 29.83
N GLY A 9 -0.84 40.96 30.56
CA GLY A 9 -0.30 39.72 29.98
C GLY A 9 -1.18 39.26 28.81
N ARG A 10 -0.57 39.20 27.63
CA ARG A 10 -1.15 38.38 26.52
C ARG A 10 -1.18 36.95 27.00
N ARG A 11 -2.37 36.37 27.15
CA ARG A 11 -2.52 34.91 27.16
C ARG A 11 -1.98 34.43 25.82
N LEU A 12 -0.94 33.60 25.86
CA LEU A 12 -0.50 32.83 24.70
C LEU A 12 -1.73 32.00 24.28
N SER A 13 -2.27 32.30 23.10
CA SER A 13 -3.26 31.45 22.45
C SER A 13 -2.71 30.04 22.37
N ALA A 14 -3.56 29.05 22.61
CA ALA A 14 -3.22 27.64 22.45
C ALA A 14 -2.42 27.49 21.14
N LEU A 15 -1.21 26.99 21.24
CA LEU A 15 -0.40 26.63 20.10
C LEU A 15 -1.28 25.69 19.28
N GLU A 16 -1.65 26.08 18.07
CA GLU A 16 -2.33 25.22 17.12
C GLU A 16 -1.44 23.97 16.98
N ARG A 17 -2.00 22.80 17.30
CA ARG A 17 -1.29 21.54 17.07
C ARG A 17 -0.97 21.48 15.58
N PRO A 18 0.26 21.09 15.18
CA PRO A 18 0.58 20.93 13.76
C PRO A 18 -0.43 20.02 13.11
N ASP A 19 -0.83 20.33 11.87
CA ASP A 19 -1.74 19.49 11.08
C ASP A 19 -1.08 18.15 10.81
N ARG A 20 -1.46 17.12 11.56
CA ARG A 20 -0.97 15.74 11.46
C ARG A 20 -1.90 14.87 10.62
N SER A 21 -2.56 15.46 9.62
CA SER A 21 -3.27 14.74 8.58
C SER A 21 -2.34 14.36 7.42
N TYR A 22 -2.72 13.36 6.63
CA TYR A 22 -2.01 12.96 5.41
C TYR A 22 -2.04 14.08 4.38
N ALA A 23 -3.14 14.84 4.31
CA ALA A 23 -3.25 16.04 3.50
C ALA A 23 -2.30 17.15 3.97
N GLY A 24 -2.20 17.38 5.30
CA GLY A 24 -1.25 18.31 5.91
C GLY A 24 0.20 17.92 5.67
N ALA A 25 0.49 16.62 5.50
CA ALA A 25 1.79 16.09 5.10
C ALA A 25 2.04 16.16 3.58
N GLY A 26 1.08 16.64 2.77
CA GLY A 26 1.24 16.88 1.33
C GLY A 26 0.65 15.80 0.43
N VAL A 27 -0.09 14.82 0.95
CA VAL A 27 -0.69 13.74 0.15
C VAL A 27 -2.22 13.77 0.27
N SER A 28 -2.91 13.94 -0.87
CA SER A 28 -4.37 13.99 -0.93
C SER A 28 -4.95 12.73 -1.60
N LEU A 29 -5.56 11.86 -0.81
CA LEU A 29 -6.29 10.68 -1.32
C LEU A 29 -7.49 11.09 -2.21
N ALA A 30 -8.15 12.21 -1.89
CA ALA A 30 -9.25 12.73 -2.72
C ALA A 30 -8.76 13.16 -4.11
N THR A 31 -7.59 13.81 -4.18
CA THR A 31 -6.98 14.18 -5.46
C THR A 31 -6.60 12.94 -6.26
N ALA A 32 -6.01 11.92 -5.61
CA ALA A 32 -5.67 10.66 -6.27
C ALA A 32 -6.92 9.99 -6.88
N GLY A 33 -8.02 9.90 -6.13
CA GLY A 33 -9.29 9.38 -6.64
C GLY A 33 -9.84 10.19 -7.83
N SER A 34 -9.77 11.52 -7.77
CA SER A 34 -10.21 12.40 -8.87
C SER A 34 -9.34 12.23 -10.13
N VAL A 35 -8.03 11.98 -9.97
CA VAL A 35 -7.13 11.69 -11.10
C VAL A 35 -7.53 10.39 -11.78
N VAL A 36 -7.74 9.30 -11.00
CA VAL A 36 -8.18 8.01 -11.53
C VAL A 36 -9.47 8.16 -12.35
N GLU A 37 -10.47 8.86 -11.81
CA GLU A 37 -11.74 9.08 -12.53
C GLU A 37 -11.55 9.89 -13.83
N ARG A 38 -10.69 10.91 -13.81
CA ARG A 38 -10.39 11.70 -14.99
C ARG A 38 -9.64 10.93 -16.09
N LEU A 39 -8.82 9.96 -15.69
CA LEU A 39 -8.05 9.12 -16.63
C LEU A 39 -8.90 8.01 -17.25
N ARG A 40 -10.02 7.62 -16.63
CA ARG A 40 -10.86 6.47 -17.02
C ARG A 40 -11.18 6.46 -18.50
N ALA A 41 -11.76 7.54 -19.04
CA ALA A 41 -12.13 7.61 -20.45
C ALA A 41 -10.94 7.46 -21.41
N ALA A 42 -9.77 8.01 -21.04
CA ALA A 42 -8.56 7.87 -21.85
C ALA A 42 -8.04 6.43 -21.85
N VAL A 43 -8.02 5.78 -20.68
CA VAL A 43 -7.58 4.39 -20.56
C VAL A 43 -8.54 3.44 -21.27
N GLU A 44 -9.85 3.59 -21.05
CA GLU A 44 -10.88 2.74 -21.68
C GLU A 44 -10.92 2.91 -23.21
N SER A 45 -10.54 4.08 -23.75
CA SER A 45 -10.42 4.30 -25.20
C SER A 45 -9.39 3.38 -25.87
N THR A 46 -8.48 2.79 -25.12
CA THR A 46 -7.49 1.81 -25.60
C THR A 46 -8.03 0.38 -25.63
N GLY A 47 -9.28 0.16 -25.21
CA GLY A 47 -9.89 -1.16 -25.07
C GLY A 47 -9.63 -1.82 -23.71
N ALA A 48 -9.04 -1.10 -22.74
CA ALA A 48 -8.86 -1.59 -21.38
C ALA A 48 -10.22 -1.68 -20.65
N THR A 49 -10.40 -2.73 -19.85
CA THR A 49 -11.56 -2.94 -18.97
C THR A 49 -11.12 -3.09 -17.52
N GLY A 50 -12.00 -2.76 -16.56
CA GLY A 50 -11.71 -2.92 -15.13
C GLY A 50 -10.69 -1.92 -14.60
N PHE A 51 -10.57 -0.73 -15.19
CA PHE A 51 -9.68 0.32 -14.69
C PHE A 51 -10.04 0.74 -13.26
N GLY A 52 -9.04 0.73 -12.36
CA GLY A 52 -9.20 1.03 -10.93
C GLY A 52 -9.12 -0.22 -10.03
N ALA A 53 -9.05 -1.43 -10.60
CA ALA A 53 -8.69 -2.64 -9.87
C ALA A 53 -7.22 -2.61 -9.41
N PHE A 54 -6.80 -3.58 -8.58
CA PHE A 54 -5.40 -3.69 -8.13
C PHE A 54 -4.46 -4.04 -9.29
N ALA A 55 -4.89 -4.95 -10.18
CA ALA A 55 -4.17 -5.27 -11.41
C ALA A 55 -5.07 -5.06 -12.64
N GLY A 56 -4.49 -4.53 -13.70
CA GLY A 56 -5.12 -4.45 -15.00
C GLY A 56 -5.11 -5.83 -15.70
N LEU A 57 -6.22 -6.19 -16.36
CA LEU A 57 -6.34 -7.43 -17.11
C LEU A 57 -6.36 -7.18 -18.61
N HIS A 58 -5.58 -7.96 -19.37
CA HIS A 58 -5.55 -7.87 -20.82
C HIS A 58 -5.62 -9.27 -21.46
N PRO A 59 -6.43 -9.48 -22.51
CA PRO A 59 -6.47 -10.76 -23.21
C PRO A 59 -5.10 -11.19 -23.75
N LEU A 60 -4.63 -12.37 -23.34
CA LEU A 60 -3.44 -12.99 -23.92
C LEU A 60 -3.82 -13.89 -25.10
N ASP A 61 -4.86 -14.70 -24.87
CA ASP A 61 -5.44 -15.61 -25.88
C ASP A 61 -6.92 -15.86 -25.56
N GLY A 62 -7.53 -16.87 -26.19
CA GLY A 62 -8.94 -17.22 -25.97
C GLY A 62 -9.24 -17.69 -24.52
N GLU A 63 -8.26 -18.21 -23.80
CA GLU A 63 -8.45 -18.86 -22.50
C GLU A 63 -7.80 -18.09 -21.35
N ARG A 64 -6.79 -17.26 -21.60
CA ARG A 64 -5.96 -16.61 -20.57
C ARG A 64 -5.96 -15.10 -20.69
N LEU A 65 -5.71 -14.48 -19.55
CA LEU A 65 -5.48 -13.04 -19.42
C LEU A 65 -4.07 -12.81 -18.84
N LEU A 66 -3.42 -11.75 -19.29
CA LEU A 66 -2.33 -11.11 -18.57
C LEU A 66 -2.91 -10.26 -17.46
N ALA A 67 -2.27 -10.29 -16.31
CA ALA A 67 -2.50 -9.38 -15.21
C ALA A 67 -1.24 -8.53 -15.01
N ALA A 68 -1.39 -7.22 -14.86
CA ALA A 68 -0.24 -6.33 -14.64
C ALA A 68 -0.57 -5.27 -13.60
N SER A 69 0.39 -4.98 -12.71
CA SER A 69 0.33 -3.88 -11.77
C SER A 69 1.68 -3.16 -11.72
N THR A 70 1.61 -1.84 -11.54
CA THR A 70 2.79 -0.98 -11.36
C THR A 70 2.63 -0.21 -10.06
N ASP A 71 3.67 -0.23 -9.23
CA ASP A 71 3.73 0.52 -7.98
C ASP A 71 5.10 1.15 -7.76
N GLY A 72 5.19 2.04 -6.78
CA GLY A 72 6.43 2.66 -6.31
C GLY A 72 6.55 2.56 -4.81
N VAL A 73 7.78 2.57 -4.29
CA VAL A 73 8.02 2.53 -2.84
C VAL A 73 7.58 3.83 -2.15
N GLY A 74 7.74 4.96 -2.83
CA GLY A 74 7.38 6.26 -2.30
C GLY A 74 8.29 6.75 -1.18
N THR A 75 7.76 7.57 -0.27
CA THR A 75 8.54 8.34 0.70
C THR A 75 9.17 7.51 1.85
N LYS A 76 8.91 6.21 1.92
CA LYS A 76 9.65 5.26 2.77
C LYS A 76 11.14 5.27 2.43
N LEU A 77 11.49 5.40 1.12
CA LEU A 77 12.87 5.48 0.63
C LEU A 77 13.72 6.48 1.41
N VAL A 78 13.18 7.67 1.72
CA VAL A 78 13.91 8.72 2.43
C VAL A 78 14.33 8.28 3.82
N LEU A 79 13.41 7.67 4.58
CA LEU A 79 13.70 7.18 5.93
C LEU A 79 14.59 5.94 5.91
N ALA A 80 14.31 5.01 5.00
CA ALA A 80 15.07 3.78 4.85
C ALA A 80 16.53 4.07 4.47
N ARG A 81 16.76 5.00 3.52
CA ARG A 81 18.11 5.46 3.13
C ARG A 81 18.87 6.03 4.33
N ALA A 82 18.23 6.93 5.09
CA ALA A 82 18.84 7.53 6.27
C ALA A 82 19.21 6.49 7.37
N ARG A 83 18.56 5.33 7.36
CA ARG A 83 18.78 4.24 8.31
C ARG A 83 19.56 3.05 7.73
N GLY A 84 20.10 3.14 6.49
CA GLY A 84 20.81 2.04 5.82
C GLY A 84 19.94 0.81 5.60
N ARG A 85 18.68 1.00 5.19
CA ARG A 85 17.66 -0.04 5.04
C ARG A 85 17.03 -0.07 3.63
N LEU A 86 17.77 0.35 2.59
CA LEU A 86 17.25 0.38 1.21
C LEU A 86 16.89 -1.01 0.67
N ARG A 87 17.57 -2.05 1.13
CA ARG A 87 17.23 -3.44 0.79
C ARG A 87 15.78 -3.78 1.15
N ASP A 88 15.25 -3.26 2.26
CA ASP A 88 13.86 -3.47 2.66
C ASP A 88 12.88 -2.78 1.71
N CYS A 89 13.26 -1.62 1.15
CA CYS A 89 12.48 -0.94 0.12
C CYS A 89 12.44 -1.75 -1.20
N GLY A 90 13.53 -2.43 -1.53
CA GLY A 90 13.52 -3.39 -2.63
C GLY A 90 12.53 -4.52 -2.42
N ALA A 91 12.51 -5.07 -1.21
CA ALA A 91 11.54 -6.10 -0.83
C ALA A 91 10.10 -5.56 -0.85
N ASP A 92 9.88 -4.32 -0.39
CA ASP A 92 8.56 -3.66 -0.46
C ASP A 92 8.05 -3.61 -1.90
N LEU A 93 8.85 -3.12 -2.84
CA LEU A 93 8.44 -2.97 -4.24
C LEU A 93 7.99 -4.29 -4.85
N ALA A 94 8.83 -5.33 -4.72
CA ALA A 94 8.51 -6.63 -5.28
C ALA A 94 7.25 -7.23 -4.63
N ALA A 95 7.13 -7.17 -3.30
CA ALA A 95 5.96 -7.67 -2.60
C ALA A 95 4.68 -6.91 -2.99
N HIS A 96 4.73 -5.56 -3.13
CA HIS A 96 3.59 -4.76 -3.55
C HIS A 96 3.08 -5.18 -4.93
N CYS A 97 3.96 -5.16 -5.93
CA CYS A 97 3.56 -5.50 -7.30
C CYS A 97 3.07 -6.95 -7.44
N ILE A 98 3.71 -7.90 -6.74
CA ILE A 98 3.31 -9.32 -6.74
C ILE A 98 1.96 -9.50 -6.05
N ASN A 99 1.76 -8.89 -4.89
CA ASN A 99 0.49 -8.94 -4.16
C ASN A 99 -0.65 -8.38 -5.01
N ASP A 100 -0.47 -7.23 -5.65
CA ASP A 100 -1.50 -6.64 -6.49
C ASP A 100 -1.91 -7.56 -7.64
N VAL A 101 -0.93 -8.16 -8.33
CA VAL A 101 -1.19 -9.16 -9.39
C VAL A 101 -1.94 -10.37 -8.84
N ALA A 102 -1.63 -10.80 -7.61
CA ALA A 102 -2.29 -11.94 -6.98
C ALA A 102 -3.76 -11.68 -6.61
N THR A 103 -4.19 -10.41 -6.46
CA THR A 103 -5.57 -10.07 -6.08
C THR A 103 -6.63 -10.59 -7.06
N CYS A 104 -6.32 -10.66 -8.33
CA CYS A 104 -7.23 -11.17 -9.36
C CYS A 104 -7.11 -12.68 -9.60
N GLY A 105 -6.41 -13.42 -8.72
CA GLY A 105 -6.16 -14.85 -8.87
C GLY A 105 -5.03 -15.21 -9.85
N ALA A 106 -4.32 -14.20 -10.39
CA ALA A 106 -3.23 -14.44 -11.33
C ALA A 106 -2.00 -15.05 -10.63
N GLU A 107 -1.25 -15.82 -11.41
CA GLU A 107 0.09 -16.30 -11.04
C GLU A 107 1.12 -15.29 -11.56
N PRO A 108 1.88 -14.61 -10.66
CA PRO A 108 2.92 -13.69 -11.07
C PRO A 108 4.05 -14.44 -11.81
N LEU A 109 4.57 -13.85 -12.88
CA LEU A 109 5.59 -14.46 -13.74
C LEU A 109 6.90 -13.70 -13.71
N MET A 110 6.83 -12.38 -13.84
CA MET A 110 8.02 -11.54 -13.95
C MET A 110 7.79 -10.15 -13.36
N LEU A 111 8.89 -9.55 -12.91
CA LEU A 111 8.99 -8.18 -12.44
C LEU A 111 9.99 -7.41 -13.27
N LEU A 112 9.71 -6.15 -13.53
CA LEU A 112 10.65 -5.15 -14.04
C LEU A 112 10.70 -4.00 -13.03
N ASP A 113 11.87 -3.38 -12.89
CA ASP A 113 12.08 -2.25 -11.99
C ASP A 113 12.50 -0.98 -12.73
N TYR A 114 12.36 0.14 -12.07
CA TYR A 114 12.82 1.45 -12.51
C TYR A 114 13.43 2.19 -11.32
N VAL A 115 14.72 2.44 -11.39
CA VAL A 115 15.45 3.31 -10.45
C VAL A 115 15.72 4.63 -11.13
N ALA A 116 15.32 5.73 -10.51
CA ALA A 116 15.66 7.08 -10.97
C ALA A 116 16.20 7.92 -9.81
N ALA A 117 17.26 8.67 -10.06
CA ALA A 117 17.89 9.52 -9.06
C ALA A 117 18.48 10.78 -9.69
N ASN A 118 18.83 11.78 -8.86
CA ASN A 118 19.65 12.88 -9.32
C ASN A 118 21.04 12.40 -9.75
N GLU A 119 21.67 11.58 -8.90
CA GLU A 119 22.95 10.90 -9.11
C GLU A 119 22.83 9.45 -8.67
N ILE A 120 23.33 8.52 -9.47
CA ILE A 120 23.27 7.09 -9.20
C ILE A 120 24.39 6.68 -8.25
N ALA A 121 24.01 6.23 -7.05
CA ALA A 121 24.91 5.57 -6.10
C ALA A 121 24.85 4.06 -6.31
N LEU A 122 25.96 3.46 -6.78
CA LEU A 122 26.02 2.03 -7.16
C LEU A 122 25.53 1.10 -6.04
N ASP A 123 26.02 1.32 -4.80
CA ASP A 123 25.69 0.45 -3.67
C ASP A 123 24.21 0.57 -3.28
N GLU A 124 23.61 1.76 -3.38
CA GLU A 124 22.20 1.97 -3.07
C GLU A 124 21.28 1.27 -4.09
N VAL A 125 21.61 1.38 -5.37
CA VAL A 125 20.88 0.66 -6.44
C VAL A 125 21.02 -0.85 -6.25
N ALA A 126 22.22 -1.33 -5.90
CA ALA A 126 22.44 -2.75 -5.62
C ALA A 126 21.58 -3.24 -4.45
N GLU A 127 21.51 -2.50 -3.34
CA GLU A 127 20.65 -2.85 -2.19
C GLU A 127 19.17 -2.94 -2.58
N LEU A 128 18.64 -1.97 -3.35
CA LEU A 128 17.26 -1.96 -3.82
C LEU A 128 16.96 -3.19 -4.69
N VAL A 129 17.78 -3.43 -5.70
CA VAL A 129 17.59 -4.54 -6.65
C VAL A 129 17.78 -5.89 -5.96
N GLU A 130 18.75 -6.03 -5.06
CA GLU A 130 18.95 -7.25 -4.28
C GLU A 130 17.76 -7.56 -3.35
N GLY A 131 17.16 -6.53 -2.74
CA GLY A 131 15.95 -6.67 -1.94
C GLY A 131 14.78 -7.18 -2.76
N ALA A 132 14.54 -6.59 -3.93
CA ALA A 132 13.51 -7.02 -4.87
C ALA A 132 13.76 -8.45 -5.37
N ALA A 133 15.02 -8.76 -5.74
CA ALA A 133 15.42 -10.09 -6.22
C ALA A 133 15.23 -11.19 -5.15
N ALA A 134 15.41 -10.86 -3.87
CA ALA A 134 15.17 -11.82 -2.80
C ALA A 134 13.68 -12.24 -2.74
N VAL A 135 12.76 -11.27 -2.74
CA VAL A 135 11.31 -11.54 -2.74
C VAL A 135 10.88 -12.25 -4.03
N CYS A 136 11.40 -11.83 -5.17
CA CYS A 136 11.12 -12.47 -6.47
C CYS A 136 11.52 -13.95 -6.45
N ARG A 137 12.70 -14.27 -5.91
CA ARG A 137 13.19 -15.65 -5.78
C ARG A 137 12.29 -16.50 -4.90
N ASP A 138 11.88 -15.96 -3.75
CA ASP A 138 10.99 -16.66 -2.81
C ASP A 138 9.59 -16.87 -3.42
N ALA A 139 9.12 -15.94 -4.24
CA ALA A 139 7.84 -16.02 -4.96
C ALA A 139 7.87 -16.94 -6.19
N GLY A 140 9.06 -17.28 -6.70
CA GLY A 140 9.20 -17.96 -7.99
C GLY A 140 8.97 -17.02 -9.19
N VAL A 141 9.16 -15.71 -9.01
CA VAL A 141 9.00 -14.67 -10.02
C VAL A 141 10.37 -14.30 -10.59
N ALA A 142 10.48 -14.12 -11.90
CA ALA A 142 11.72 -13.68 -12.52
C ALA A 142 11.85 -12.15 -12.49
N LEU A 143 12.91 -11.61 -11.88
CA LEU A 143 13.31 -10.22 -12.10
C LEU A 143 14.06 -10.17 -13.45
N VAL A 144 13.37 -9.73 -14.51
CA VAL A 144 13.85 -9.90 -15.89
C VAL A 144 14.63 -8.71 -16.43
N GLY A 145 14.66 -7.60 -15.70
CA GLY A 145 15.38 -6.38 -16.06
C GLY A 145 14.66 -5.16 -15.53
N GLY A 146 15.10 -4.01 -16.01
CA GLY A 146 14.57 -2.72 -15.60
C GLY A 146 15.30 -1.57 -16.28
N GLU A 147 15.18 -0.38 -15.72
CA GLU A 147 15.86 0.83 -16.16
C GLU A 147 16.52 1.53 -14.97
N THR A 148 17.70 2.05 -15.15
CA THR A 148 18.40 2.88 -14.16
C THR A 148 18.75 4.21 -14.79
N ALA A 149 18.12 5.30 -14.33
CA ALA A 149 18.21 6.62 -14.95
C ALA A 149 18.80 7.67 -14.00
N GLU A 150 19.82 8.38 -14.47
CA GLU A 150 20.38 9.54 -13.81
C GLU A 150 19.75 10.81 -14.40
N LEU A 151 18.99 11.54 -13.57
CA LEU A 151 18.08 12.60 -14.01
C LEU A 151 18.28 13.90 -13.20
N PRO A 152 19.48 14.54 -13.34
CA PRO A 152 19.73 15.83 -12.67
C PRO A 152 18.77 16.90 -13.21
N GLY A 153 18.16 17.66 -12.28
CA GLY A 153 17.17 18.69 -12.62
C GLY A 153 15.72 18.19 -12.65
N ILE A 154 15.48 16.87 -12.63
CA ILE A 154 14.17 16.27 -12.34
C ILE A 154 14.12 15.93 -10.86
N TYR A 155 15.12 15.19 -10.36
CA TYR A 155 15.30 14.92 -8.95
C TYR A 155 16.27 15.90 -8.33
N ALA A 156 16.01 16.35 -7.09
CA ALA A 156 16.96 17.16 -6.35
C ALA A 156 18.15 16.31 -5.87
N GLU A 157 19.25 16.97 -5.49
CA GLU A 157 20.42 16.30 -4.94
C GLU A 157 20.04 15.39 -3.77
N GLY A 158 20.47 14.13 -3.82
CA GLY A 158 20.15 13.13 -2.81
C GLY A 158 18.75 12.53 -2.91
N GLU A 159 17.94 12.85 -3.90
CA GLU A 159 16.65 12.21 -4.13
C GLU A 159 16.77 11.03 -5.10
N LEU A 160 16.01 9.99 -4.81
CA LEU A 160 15.86 8.81 -5.64
C LEU A 160 14.41 8.30 -5.60
N ASP A 161 13.99 7.63 -6.66
CA ASP A 161 12.72 6.93 -6.76
C ASP A 161 12.93 5.48 -7.22
N PHE A 162 12.04 4.59 -6.77
CA PHE A 162 12.10 3.19 -7.11
C PHE A 162 10.68 2.65 -7.35
N ALA A 163 10.42 2.25 -8.58
CA ALA A 163 9.14 1.75 -9.05
C ALA A 163 9.32 0.42 -9.79
N GLY A 164 8.24 -0.32 -9.98
CA GLY A 164 8.30 -1.58 -10.71
C GLY A 164 6.97 -1.98 -11.29
N THR A 165 7.02 -2.97 -12.19
CA THR A 165 5.84 -3.55 -12.83
C THR A 165 5.92 -5.06 -12.74
N CYS A 166 4.91 -5.68 -12.12
CA CYS A 166 4.75 -7.13 -12.12
C CYS A 166 3.75 -7.53 -13.20
N VAL A 167 4.06 -8.61 -13.92
CA VAL A 167 3.18 -9.22 -14.90
C VAL A 167 2.93 -10.67 -14.51
N GLY A 168 1.67 -11.07 -14.55
CA GLY A 168 1.21 -12.43 -14.26
C GLY A 168 0.21 -12.92 -15.30
N VAL A 169 -0.32 -14.12 -15.07
CA VAL A 169 -1.29 -14.76 -15.95
C VAL A 169 -2.39 -15.43 -15.13
N VAL A 170 -3.62 -15.37 -15.63
CA VAL A 170 -4.77 -16.05 -15.04
C VAL A 170 -5.66 -16.66 -16.14
N ALA A 171 -6.22 -17.84 -15.90
CA ALA A 171 -7.25 -18.35 -16.81
C ALA A 171 -8.54 -17.52 -16.63
N ARG A 172 -9.26 -17.23 -17.70
CA ARG A 172 -10.49 -16.41 -17.65
C ARG A 172 -11.51 -16.92 -16.66
N ARG A 173 -11.64 -18.24 -16.53
CA ARG A 173 -12.57 -18.89 -15.59
C ARG A 173 -12.15 -18.80 -14.13
N ASP A 174 -10.87 -18.50 -13.87
CA ASP A 174 -10.27 -18.50 -12.54
C ASP A 174 -10.02 -17.06 -12.02
N VAL A 175 -10.52 -16.04 -12.75
CA VAL A 175 -10.43 -14.64 -12.32
C VAL A 175 -11.25 -14.45 -11.05
N ILE A 176 -10.62 -13.82 -10.06
CA ILE A 176 -11.23 -13.41 -8.79
C ILE A 176 -11.45 -11.90 -8.86
N ASP A 177 -12.72 -11.47 -8.94
CA ASP A 177 -13.11 -10.07 -9.22
C ASP A 177 -14.16 -9.49 -8.26
N GLY A 178 -14.59 -10.28 -7.27
CA GLY A 178 -15.61 -9.86 -6.31
C GLY A 178 -17.07 -9.97 -6.80
N SER A 179 -17.30 -10.35 -8.07
CA SER A 179 -18.65 -10.40 -8.67
C SER A 179 -19.61 -11.37 -7.99
N THR A 180 -19.09 -12.32 -7.22
CA THR A 180 -19.88 -13.33 -6.50
C THR A 180 -20.05 -13.03 -5.02
N ILE A 181 -19.62 -11.86 -4.55
CA ILE A 181 -19.79 -11.42 -3.15
C ILE A 181 -21.28 -11.14 -2.91
N GLU A 182 -21.76 -11.61 -1.75
CA GLU A 182 -23.15 -11.41 -1.32
C GLU A 182 -23.24 -11.13 0.18
N PRO A 183 -24.32 -10.51 0.67
CA PRO A 183 -24.53 -10.33 2.10
C PRO A 183 -24.47 -11.66 2.86
N GLY A 184 -23.75 -11.65 3.98
CA GLY A 184 -23.45 -12.85 4.78
C GLY A 184 -22.05 -13.40 4.57
N ASP A 185 -21.37 -13.04 3.49
CA ASP A 185 -19.95 -13.41 3.28
C ASP A 185 -19.06 -12.83 4.38
N THR A 186 -17.93 -13.47 4.57
CA THR A 186 -16.99 -13.12 5.64
C THR A 186 -15.70 -12.59 5.05
N VAL A 187 -15.16 -11.51 5.63
CA VAL A 187 -13.82 -11.01 5.32
C VAL A 187 -12.84 -11.52 6.36
N ILE A 188 -11.83 -12.24 5.90
CA ILE A 188 -10.69 -12.68 6.71
C ILE A 188 -9.49 -11.79 6.44
N GLY A 189 -8.81 -11.38 7.53
CA GLY A 189 -7.65 -10.49 7.50
C GLY A 189 -6.35 -11.24 7.73
N PHE A 190 -5.30 -10.86 7.03
CA PHE A 190 -3.94 -11.38 7.20
C PHE A 190 -3.02 -10.30 7.76
N ALA A 191 -2.30 -10.67 8.81
CA ALA A 191 -1.47 -9.73 9.55
C ALA A 191 -0.40 -9.06 8.68
N SER A 192 -0.21 -7.74 8.86
CA SER A 192 0.94 -7.01 8.32
C SER A 192 2.19 -7.20 9.18
N ALA A 193 3.35 -6.81 8.64
CA ALA A 193 4.62 -6.78 9.39
C ALA A 193 4.83 -5.44 10.15
N GLY A 194 3.94 -4.47 9.93
CA GLY A 194 4.02 -3.10 10.40
C GLY A 194 3.44 -2.16 9.37
N VAL A 195 4.06 -1.00 9.18
CA VAL A 195 3.57 0.05 8.28
C VAL A 195 3.53 -0.39 6.81
N HIS A 196 4.40 -1.31 6.40
CA HIS A 196 4.66 -1.67 5.00
C HIS A 196 5.32 -0.51 4.25
N ALA A 197 4.77 -0.06 3.09
CA ALA A 197 5.35 1.05 2.33
C ALA A 197 4.43 2.29 2.25
N ASN A 198 3.22 2.24 2.80
CA ASN A 198 2.25 3.33 2.69
C ASN A 198 2.21 4.23 3.93
N GLY A 199 1.85 5.51 3.75
CA GLY A 199 1.70 6.46 4.85
C GLY A 199 3.00 7.09 5.36
N PHE A 200 4.15 6.82 4.75
CA PHE A 200 5.46 7.30 5.24
C PHE A 200 5.63 8.82 5.19
N THR A 201 4.90 9.54 4.38
CA THR A 201 4.90 11.01 4.44
C THR A 201 4.39 11.49 5.80
N LEU A 202 3.31 10.89 6.32
CA LEU A 202 2.79 11.19 7.65
C LEU A 202 3.69 10.66 8.78
N VAL A 203 4.18 9.42 8.66
CA VAL A 203 5.14 8.83 9.61
C VAL A 203 6.37 9.73 9.80
N ARG A 204 6.98 10.17 8.70
CA ARG A 204 8.15 11.04 8.73
C ARG A 204 7.86 12.37 9.43
N ARG A 205 6.67 12.94 9.21
CA ARG A 205 6.26 14.16 9.88
C ARG A 205 6.11 13.97 11.40
N VAL A 206 5.60 12.82 11.85
CA VAL A 206 5.55 12.50 13.28
C VAL A 206 6.96 12.33 13.85
N LEU A 207 7.87 11.68 13.11
CA LEU A 207 9.27 11.48 13.51
C LEU A 207 10.10 12.77 13.59
N GLU A 208 9.64 13.90 13.04
CA GLU A 208 10.28 15.22 13.24
C GLU A 208 10.18 15.71 14.69
N GLU A 209 9.18 15.22 15.44
CA GLU A 209 8.89 15.66 16.80
C GLU A 209 9.00 14.54 17.85
N GLU A 210 8.87 13.28 17.42
CA GLU A 210 8.72 12.11 18.29
C GLU A 210 9.54 10.91 17.76
N ASP A 211 10.37 10.32 18.62
CA ASP A 211 11.20 9.19 18.24
C ASP A 211 10.43 7.86 18.23
N TYR A 212 10.73 7.02 17.26
CA TYR A 212 10.35 5.62 17.21
C TYR A 212 11.40 4.77 16.48
N ASP A 213 11.84 3.69 17.11
CA ASP A 213 12.88 2.78 16.60
C ASP A 213 12.43 1.31 16.51
N GLY A 214 11.14 1.03 16.71
CA GLY A 214 10.58 -0.31 16.60
C GLY A 214 10.85 -0.94 15.22
N ALA A 215 11.13 -2.24 15.20
CA ALA A 215 11.45 -2.98 13.98
C ALA A 215 10.29 -2.96 12.95
N ASP A 216 9.06 -2.83 13.42
CA ASP A 216 7.84 -2.78 12.63
C ASP A 216 7.66 -1.47 11.84
N LEU A 217 8.44 -0.43 12.13
CA LEU A 217 8.42 0.82 11.38
C LEU A 217 8.86 0.64 9.93
N LEU A 218 10.02 0.00 9.72
CA LEU A 218 10.61 -0.22 8.39
C LEU A 218 10.51 -1.68 7.92
N ALA A 219 9.78 -2.53 8.67
CA ALA A 219 9.57 -3.91 8.24
C ALA A 219 9.04 -3.95 6.80
N PRO A 220 9.61 -4.79 5.92
CA PRO A 220 9.15 -4.94 4.55
C PRO A 220 7.69 -5.39 4.47
N THR A 221 7.04 -5.02 3.40
CA THR A 221 5.72 -5.53 3.03
C THR A 221 5.74 -7.04 2.96
N ARG A 222 4.77 -7.68 3.62
CA ARG A 222 4.63 -9.13 3.54
C ARG A 222 4.17 -9.55 2.16
N LEU A 223 4.73 -10.64 1.68
CA LEU A 223 4.25 -11.34 0.50
C LEU A 223 3.07 -12.23 0.89
N TYR A 224 1.90 -12.00 0.27
CA TYR A 224 0.66 -12.76 0.53
C TYR A 224 0.35 -13.79 -0.55
N LEU A 225 1.27 -14.03 -1.48
CA LEU A 225 1.07 -14.91 -2.64
C LEU A 225 0.68 -16.34 -2.23
N ASP A 226 1.31 -16.90 -1.19
CA ASP A 226 0.96 -18.25 -0.72
C ASP A 226 -0.44 -18.30 -0.09
N ALA A 227 -0.84 -17.27 0.64
CA ALA A 227 -2.20 -17.14 1.15
C ALA A 227 -3.21 -17.02 0.00
N ALA A 228 -2.92 -16.21 -1.02
CA ALA A 228 -3.75 -16.09 -2.21
C ALA A 228 -3.87 -17.44 -2.95
N ARG A 229 -2.77 -18.16 -3.13
CA ARG A 229 -2.76 -19.51 -3.74
C ARG A 229 -3.61 -20.51 -2.95
N ALA A 230 -3.46 -20.53 -1.63
CA ALA A 230 -4.21 -21.43 -0.75
C ALA A 230 -5.73 -21.16 -0.78
N LEU A 231 -6.12 -19.89 -0.96
CA LEU A 231 -7.52 -19.47 -0.95
C LEU A 231 -8.15 -19.37 -2.34
N ARG A 232 -7.41 -19.57 -3.43
CA ARG A 232 -7.88 -19.38 -4.82
C ARG A 232 -9.19 -20.12 -5.13
N GLY A 233 -9.41 -21.28 -4.52
CA GLY A 233 -10.63 -22.10 -4.74
C GLY A 233 -11.84 -21.69 -3.89
N ARG A 234 -11.68 -20.79 -2.89
CA ARG A 234 -12.76 -20.38 -1.97
C ARG A 234 -12.91 -18.87 -1.84
N ALA A 235 -11.92 -18.07 -2.24
CA ALA A 235 -12.01 -16.62 -2.19
C ALA A 235 -12.91 -16.09 -3.31
N LYS A 236 -13.81 -15.19 -2.95
CA LYS A 236 -14.65 -14.42 -3.86
C LYS A 236 -13.95 -13.11 -4.29
N ALA A 237 -13.10 -12.56 -3.42
CA ALA A 237 -12.24 -11.41 -3.70
C ALA A 237 -11.01 -11.40 -2.81
N PHE A 238 -9.98 -10.68 -3.27
CA PHE A 238 -8.82 -10.28 -2.48
C PHE A 238 -8.66 -8.76 -2.49
N ALA A 239 -8.21 -8.20 -1.38
CA ALA A 239 -7.83 -6.80 -1.29
C ALA A 239 -6.45 -6.67 -0.65
N HIS A 240 -5.51 -6.07 -1.36
CA HIS A 240 -4.21 -5.68 -0.82
C HIS A 240 -4.36 -4.34 -0.08
N VAL A 241 -4.07 -4.33 1.22
CA VAL A 241 -4.27 -3.14 2.05
C VAL A 241 -3.05 -2.22 1.92
N THR A 242 -3.22 -1.19 1.10
CA THR A 242 -2.23 -0.15 0.81
C THR A 242 -2.74 1.23 1.27
N GLY A 243 -2.39 2.31 0.59
CA GLY A 243 -2.98 3.63 0.84
C GLY A 243 -4.50 3.62 0.71
N GLY A 244 -5.18 4.27 1.64
CA GLY A 244 -6.64 4.20 1.77
C GLY A 244 -7.13 3.30 2.90
N GLY A 245 -6.21 2.61 3.58
CA GLY A 245 -6.54 1.74 4.72
C GLY A 245 -7.36 0.51 4.33
N ILE A 246 -7.86 -0.22 5.33
CA ILE A 246 -8.60 -1.47 5.10
C ILE A 246 -9.92 -1.18 4.37
N GLU A 247 -10.70 -0.21 4.85
CA GLU A 247 -12.01 0.13 4.27
C GLU A 247 -11.91 0.58 2.81
N GLY A 248 -10.96 1.47 2.51
CA GLY A 248 -10.77 1.99 1.17
C GLY A 248 -10.37 0.91 0.17
N ASN A 249 -9.56 -0.07 0.57
CA ASN A 249 -9.13 -1.16 -0.30
C ASN A 249 -10.19 -2.26 -0.42
N LEU A 250 -10.94 -2.57 0.63
CA LEU A 250 -12.10 -3.47 0.54
C LEU A 250 -13.17 -2.91 -0.40
N ARG A 251 -13.46 -1.60 -0.33
CA ARG A 251 -14.45 -0.96 -1.20
C ARG A 251 -14.19 -1.15 -2.69
N ARG A 252 -12.93 -1.33 -3.10
CA ARG A 252 -12.54 -1.56 -4.50
C ARG A 252 -13.03 -2.90 -5.05
N VAL A 253 -13.30 -3.87 -4.19
CA VAL A 253 -13.69 -5.23 -4.57
C VAL A 253 -15.12 -5.60 -4.19
N LEU A 254 -15.78 -4.77 -3.37
CA LEU A 254 -17.17 -4.98 -2.99
C LEU A 254 -18.10 -4.49 -4.09
N PRO A 255 -19.09 -5.30 -4.52
CA PRO A 255 -20.12 -4.87 -5.45
C PRO A 255 -21.03 -3.80 -4.83
N ASP A 256 -21.78 -3.09 -5.70
CA ASP A 256 -22.77 -2.12 -5.25
C ASP A 256 -23.82 -2.80 -4.37
N GLY A 257 -24.15 -2.14 -3.24
CA GLY A 257 -25.14 -2.65 -2.28
C GLY A 257 -24.54 -3.59 -1.21
N CYS A 258 -23.25 -3.94 -1.28
CA CYS A 258 -22.54 -4.61 -0.20
C CYS A 258 -21.76 -3.59 0.63
N ASP A 259 -21.81 -3.72 1.95
CA ASP A 259 -21.07 -2.87 2.88
C ASP A 259 -20.27 -3.72 3.89
N ALA A 260 -19.21 -3.16 4.44
CA ALA A 260 -18.30 -3.83 5.35
C ALA A 260 -17.99 -2.93 6.55
N ALA A 261 -18.72 -3.15 7.65
CA ALA A 261 -18.45 -2.47 8.92
C ALA A 261 -17.42 -3.28 9.72
N LEU A 262 -16.14 -2.81 9.72
CA LEU A 262 -15.03 -3.52 10.35
C LEU A 262 -15.18 -3.64 11.88
N ASP A 263 -14.89 -4.82 12.41
CA ASP A 263 -14.64 -5.04 13.83
C ASP A 263 -13.17 -4.72 14.14
N TRP A 264 -12.91 -3.49 14.59
CA TRP A 264 -11.56 -2.98 14.87
C TRP A 264 -10.88 -3.64 16.08
N ASP A 265 -11.62 -4.44 16.87
CA ASP A 265 -11.11 -5.19 18.02
C ASP A 265 -10.80 -6.66 17.66
N ALA A 266 -11.07 -7.09 16.42
CA ALA A 266 -10.86 -8.47 15.97
C ALA A 266 -9.38 -8.88 15.86
N TRP A 267 -8.44 -7.94 15.89
CA TRP A 267 -6.99 -8.21 15.81
C TRP A 267 -6.20 -7.27 16.69
N THR A 268 -4.96 -7.69 16.99
CA THR A 268 -4.01 -6.83 17.72
C THR A 268 -3.20 -5.99 16.74
N ARG A 269 -3.18 -4.69 16.92
CA ARG A 269 -2.37 -3.77 16.12
C ARG A 269 -0.88 -3.92 16.50
N PRO A 270 0.05 -3.89 15.52
CA PRO A 270 1.47 -3.74 15.78
C PRO A 270 1.79 -2.46 16.57
N PRO A 271 2.85 -2.47 17.43
CA PRO A 271 3.20 -1.36 18.32
C PRO A 271 3.39 -0.01 17.63
N VAL A 272 3.86 0.00 16.38
CA VAL A 272 4.01 1.23 15.59
C VAL A 272 2.68 2.00 15.43
N PHE A 273 1.55 1.30 15.33
CA PHE A 273 0.25 1.96 15.21
C PHE A 273 -0.26 2.49 16.54
N GLU A 274 0.09 1.86 17.65
CA GLU A 274 -0.18 2.41 18.99
C GLU A 274 0.64 3.67 19.26
N TRP A 275 1.88 3.69 18.76
CA TRP A 275 2.71 4.90 18.79
C TRP A 275 2.10 6.01 17.95
N LEU A 276 1.73 5.73 16.69
CA LEU A 276 1.07 6.71 15.81
C LEU A 276 -0.23 7.25 16.38
N ALA A 277 -1.04 6.43 17.07
CA ALA A 277 -2.32 6.82 17.66
C ALA A 277 -2.19 7.88 18.77
N ARG A 278 -1.01 8.08 19.34
CA ARG A 278 -0.75 9.17 20.29
C ARG A 278 -0.64 10.53 19.62
N HIS A 279 -0.40 10.53 18.30
CA HIS A 279 -0.03 11.72 17.53
C HIS A 279 -0.97 12.04 16.37
N VAL A 280 -1.71 11.06 15.88
CA VAL A 280 -2.61 11.13 14.73
C VAL A 280 -3.99 10.68 15.14
N ASP A 281 -5.03 11.35 14.67
CA ASP A 281 -6.42 11.00 14.96
C ASP A 281 -6.79 9.62 14.41
N GLU A 282 -7.64 8.89 15.12
CA GLU A 282 -8.01 7.51 14.78
C GLU A 282 -8.62 7.40 13.38
N ASP A 283 -9.49 8.34 12.99
CA ASP A 283 -10.11 8.34 11.65
C ASP A 283 -9.05 8.50 10.53
N GLU A 284 -8.01 9.29 10.81
CA GLU A 284 -6.90 9.46 9.87
C GLU A 284 -6.03 8.20 9.81
N LEU A 285 -5.77 7.55 10.94
CA LEU A 285 -5.06 6.28 11.00
C LEU A 285 -5.77 5.20 10.17
N ARG A 286 -7.09 5.06 10.32
CA ARG A 286 -7.92 4.10 9.58
C ARG A 286 -7.91 4.37 8.08
N ARG A 287 -7.87 5.64 7.70
CA ARG A 287 -7.88 6.06 6.30
C ARG A 287 -6.53 5.90 5.61
N VAL A 288 -5.42 5.97 6.35
CA VAL A 288 -4.06 5.99 5.75
C VAL A 288 -3.36 4.65 5.86
N PHE A 289 -3.51 3.93 6.97
CA PHE A 289 -2.69 2.79 7.33
C PHE A 289 -3.42 1.45 7.30
N ASN A 290 -2.65 0.37 7.20
CA ASN A 290 -3.14 -0.99 7.26
C ASN A 290 -3.53 -1.45 8.68
N LEU A 291 -3.12 -0.75 9.73
CA LEU A 291 -3.38 -0.99 11.15
C LEU A 291 -3.19 -2.43 11.62
N GLY A 292 -2.32 -3.18 10.96
CA GLY A 292 -2.00 -4.56 11.32
C GLY A 292 -2.59 -5.62 10.36
N ILE A 293 -3.44 -5.23 9.41
CA ILE A 293 -3.98 -6.13 8.38
C ILE A 293 -3.48 -5.65 7.00
N GLY A 294 -2.60 -6.43 6.38
CA GLY A 294 -2.02 -6.06 5.08
C GLY A 294 -2.70 -6.71 3.88
N TRP A 295 -3.57 -7.69 4.11
CA TRP A 295 -4.30 -8.40 3.06
C TRP A 295 -5.65 -8.87 3.58
N CYS A 296 -6.67 -8.83 2.73
CA CYS A 296 -8.01 -9.33 3.02
C CYS A 296 -8.44 -10.33 1.95
N ALA A 297 -9.20 -11.34 2.37
CA ALA A 297 -9.90 -12.23 1.47
C ALA A 297 -11.39 -12.29 1.85
N VAL A 298 -12.26 -12.18 0.86
CA VAL A 298 -13.71 -12.40 1.04
C VAL A 298 -14.03 -13.84 0.71
N VAL A 299 -14.64 -14.53 1.66
CA VAL A 299 -15.02 -15.96 1.56
C VAL A 299 -16.47 -16.14 1.99
N ALA A 300 -17.14 -17.22 1.54
CA ALA A 300 -18.50 -17.51 1.98
C ALA A 300 -18.53 -17.80 3.49
N GLU A 301 -17.59 -18.61 3.99
CA GLU A 301 -17.49 -18.97 5.40
C GLU A 301 -16.01 -18.99 5.84
N ALA A 302 -15.74 -18.50 7.05
CA ALA A 302 -14.41 -18.59 7.66
C ALA A 302 -14.16 -19.99 8.22
N GLU A 303 -12.90 -20.42 8.19
CA GLU A 303 -12.44 -21.68 8.79
C GLU A 303 -11.85 -21.45 10.19
N PRO A 304 -11.75 -22.51 11.02
CA PRO A 304 -11.08 -22.39 12.31
C PRO A 304 -9.64 -21.92 12.17
N GLY A 305 -9.33 -20.79 12.82
CA GLY A 305 -8.02 -20.14 12.77
C GLY A 305 -7.96 -18.91 11.87
N ASP A 306 -8.98 -18.65 11.05
CA ASP A 306 -9.10 -17.40 10.29
C ASP A 306 -9.35 -16.20 11.23
N THR A 307 -8.69 -15.09 10.96
CA THR A 307 -8.98 -13.82 11.62
C THR A 307 -10.13 -13.13 10.90
N VAL A 308 -11.34 -13.31 11.40
CA VAL A 308 -12.54 -12.66 10.84
C VAL A 308 -12.55 -11.19 11.27
N ILE A 309 -12.56 -10.26 10.30
CA ILE A 309 -12.54 -8.81 10.56
C ILE A 309 -13.88 -8.12 10.26
N VAL A 310 -14.75 -8.75 9.48
CA VAL A 310 -16.12 -8.27 9.22
C VAL A 310 -16.97 -9.36 8.56
N ARG A 311 -18.30 -9.22 8.67
CA ARG A 311 -19.27 -9.89 7.78
C ARG A 311 -19.90 -8.85 6.85
N ILE A 312 -20.03 -9.20 5.59
CA ILE A 312 -20.62 -8.34 4.56
C ILE A 312 -22.15 -8.19 4.85
N ALA A 313 -22.61 -6.95 4.81
CA ALA A 313 -24.02 -6.59 5.01
C ALA A 313 -24.71 -6.23 3.69
#